data_3e8fd92002fc342be16b4324045dd7c8
#
_entry.id   3e8fd92002fc342be16b4324045dd7c8
#
_cell.length_a   1.000
_cell.length_b   1.000
_cell.length_c   1.000
_cell.angle_alpha   90.00
_cell.angle_beta   90.00
_cell.angle_gamma   90.00
#
_symmetry.space_group_name_H-M   'P 1'
#
loop_
_entity.id
_entity.type
_entity.pdbx_description
1 polymer ?
#
loop_
_entity_poly.entity_id
_entity_poly.type
_entity_poly.pdbx_seq_one_letter_code
_entity_poly.pdbx_strand_id
1 'polypeptide(L)'
;MDLNRRVYRLSPSQFSAETIAVTFAKTSRSPEPFDVIAAELNDEKSAQFSEKWIVGYGHSSVAEHAVLHLALENVSRLAIETIEANRLASYTEKSTRYQEWDPKAYVTPPEILGSPYEGEYQALMSQLFGIYAEALQALRPWGEANTPRRENESDRAWSNRARVKSVDVARFLLPAAAMANVGLTINARALEYAIKKMLSSELEEVRLIGAEMKIVATQELPTLVKYADPIAFLPKLREKAREFADQIDTISGAPWCDLKDVDESAEDKVLAAVLYRFGDDSYQVCLDQVLNMSLEEKQDLVDVMFAEMGDFDIPIRELEYADTTFSLIMDQGAYFEFKRHRMMTQTVQDLSTRLGYALPKAIIEAGFEARYREAMQAAAVLYKKLAAWNPQVAAYVVPNAYNRRVLCRANLRELFHFIKLRCAKNAHFSIQRVGRGMLEQLCPYFPLLSRKIQVKGDTSVQDLTGEYFSKTAIIPEV
;
A
#
# COMPACT_ATOMS: atom_id res chain seq x y z
N MET A 1 -9.42 -48.70 10.50
CA MET A 1 -9.09 -48.43 9.09
C MET A 1 -7.92 -47.47 9.09
N ASP A 2 -6.74 -47.96 8.68
CA ASP A 2 -5.61 -47.09 8.49
C ASP A 2 -5.91 -46.21 7.26
N LEU A 3 -6.36 -44.97 7.51
CA LEU A 3 -6.54 -43.98 6.49
C LEU A 3 -5.12 -43.65 5.98
N ASN A 4 -4.77 -44.14 4.78
CA ASN A 4 -3.50 -43.88 4.14
C ASN A 4 -3.35 -42.41 3.76
N ARG A 5 -3.48 -41.52 4.77
CA ARG A 5 -3.34 -40.07 4.61
C ARG A 5 -1.88 -39.73 4.39
N ARG A 6 -1.60 -39.03 3.29
CA ARG A 6 -0.28 -38.52 2.96
C ARG A 6 -0.27 -37.03 2.89
N VAL A 7 0.67 -36.37 3.57
CA VAL A 7 0.94 -34.94 3.46
C VAL A 7 2.43 -34.80 3.17
N TYR A 8 2.77 -34.28 1.99
CA TYR A 8 4.15 -34.14 1.56
C TYR A 8 4.31 -32.93 0.61
N ARG A 9 5.55 -32.51 0.42
CA ARG A 9 5.91 -31.36 -0.40
C ARG A 9 6.30 -31.80 -1.81
N LEU A 10 5.78 -31.13 -2.84
CA LEU A 10 6.38 -31.09 -4.17
C LEU A 10 7.46 -30.00 -4.16
N SER A 11 8.73 -30.41 -4.39
CA SER A 11 9.86 -29.48 -4.21
C SER A 11 10.16 -28.70 -5.48
N PRO A 12 10.28 -27.35 -5.39
CA PRO A 12 10.76 -26.52 -6.52
C PRO A 12 12.18 -26.85 -6.98
N SER A 13 12.98 -27.58 -6.17
CA SER A 13 14.30 -28.07 -6.59
C SER A 13 14.23 -29.32 -7.47
N GLN A 14 13.07 -29.94 -7.56
CA GLN A 14 12.86 -31.16 -8.35
C GLN A 14 11.97 -30.93 -9.57
N PHE A 15 11.06 -29.97 -9.47
CA PHE A 15 10.05 -29.66 -10.49
C PHE A 15 10.02 -28.17 -10.76
N SER A 16 9.91 -27.76 -12.03
CA SER A 16 9.69 -26.37 -12.37
C SER A 16 8.35 -25.86 -11.82
N ALA A 17 8.21 -24.52 -11.69
CA ALA A 17 6.99 -23.92 -11.19
C ALA A 17 5.77 -24.26 -12.08
N GLU A 18 5.95 -24.29 -13.40
CA GLU A 18 4.90 -24.71 -14.34
C GLU A 18 4.54 -26.19 -14.17
N THR A 19 5.52 -27.06 -13.95
CA THR A 19 5.27 -28.50 -13.71
C THR A 19 4.48 -28.73 -12.43
N ILE A 20 4.79 -28.02 -11.35
CA ILE A 20 4.00 -28.08 -10.10
C ILE A 20 2.56 -27.64 -10.36
N ALA A 21 2.36 -26.53 -11.07
CA ALA A 21 1.03 -26.02 -11.38
C ALA A 21 0.21 -27.01 -12.21
N VAL A 22 0.81 -27.60 -13.22
CA VAL A 22 0.17 -28.62 -14.08
C VAL A 22 -0.13 -29.91 -13.30
N THR A 23 0.75 -30.34 -12.39
CA THR A 23 0.51 -31.50 -11.52
C THR A 23 -0.78 -31.30 -10.71
N PHE A 24 -0.94 -30.14 -10.09
CA PHE A 24 -2.15 -29.83 -9.33
C PHE A 24 -3.40 -29.73 -10.22
N ALA A 25 -3.27 -29.19 -11.42
CA ALA A 25 -4.40 -29.14 -12.36
C ALA A 25 -4.87 -30.53 -12.82
N LYS A 26 -3.94 -31.44 -13.08
CA LYS A 26 -4.23 -32.81 -13.55
C LYS A 26 -4.94 -33.65 -12.51
N THR A 27 -4.73 -33.39 -11.21
CA THR A 27 -5.37 -34.15 -10.14
C THR A 27 -6.90 -34.09 -10.18
N SER A 28 -7.49 -33.04 -10.76
CA SER A 28 -8.94 -32.94 -10.94
C SER A 28 -9.51 -33.99 -11.93
N ARG A 29 -8.66 -34.65 -12.70
CA ARG A 29 -9.02 -35.59 -13.78
C ARG A 29 -8.24 -36.89 -13.77
N SER A 30 -7.35 -37.08 -12.78
CA SER A 30 -6.55 -38.29 -12.59
C SER A 30 -6.77 -38.83 -11.18
N PRO A 31 -6.97 -40.10 -10.98
CA PRO A 31 -7.03 -40.74 -9.67
C PRO A 31 -5.65 -40.94 -9.05
N GLU A 32 -4.56 -40.74 -9.82
CA GLU A 32 -3.21 -40.98 -9.38
C GLU A 32 -2.73 -40.00 -8.31
N PRO A 33 -1.84 -40.43 -7.38
CA PRO A 33 -1.18 -39.53 -6.42
C PRO A 33 -0.34 -38.44 -7.10
N PHE A 34 -0.17 -37.29 -6.44
CA PHE A 34 0.56 -36.15 -6.99
C PHE A 34 2.02 -36.46 -7.37
N ASP A 35 2.73 -37.31 -6.62
CA ASP A 35 4.09 -37.73 -6.92
C ASP A 35 4.18 -38.57 -8.22
N VAL A 36 3.18 -39.40 -8.49
CA VAL A 36 3.07 -40.18 -9.74
C VAL A 36 2.77 -39.20 -10.91
N ILE A 37 1.78 -38.32 -10.75
CA ILE A 37 1.45 -37.33 -11.79
C ILE A 37 2.67 -36.45 -12.12
N ALA A 38 3.40 -35.98 -11.08
CA ALA A 38 4.57 -35.14 -11.26
C ALA A 38 5.71 -35.84 -11.98
N ALA A 39 5.93 -37.14 -11.67
CA ALA A 39 6.98 -37.94 -12.31
C ALA A 39 6.74 -38.22 -13.82
N GLU A 40 5.49 -38.18 -14.26
CA GLU A 40 5.12 -38.33 -15.69
C GLU A 40 5.29 -37.04 -16.52
N LEU A 41 5.42 -35.89 -15.85
CA LEU A 41 5.54 -34.59 -16.47
C LEU A 41 7.01 -34.21 -16.70
N ASN A 42 7.21 -33.45 -17.77
CA ASN A 42 8.41 -32.69 -18.05
C ASN A 42 8.00 -31.29 -18.49
N ASP A 43 8.96 -30.41 -18.70
CA ASP A 43 8.68 -29.02 -19.06
C ASP A 43 7.91 -28.90 -20.38
N GLU A 44 8.20 -29.74 -21.38
CA GLU A 44 7.50 -29.73 -22.66
C GLU A 44 6.02 -30.12 -22.50
N LYS A 45 5.72 -31.20 -21.78
CA LYS A 45 4.34 -31.64 -21.53
C LYS A 45 3.59 -30.62 -20.65
N SER A 46 4.29 -29.98 -19.73
CA SER A 46 3.73 -28.94 -18.87
C SER A 46 3.38 -27.69 -19.68
N ALA A 47 4.26 -27.27 -20.60
CA ALA A 47 4.00 -26.17 -21.53
C ALA A 47 2.81 -26.45 -22.45
N GLN A 48 2.73 -27.65 -23.03
CA GLN A 48 1.60 -28.06 -23.88
C GLN A 48 0.27 -28.06 -23.12
N PHE A 49 0.28 -28.54 -21.88
CA PHE A 49 -0.90 -28.51 -21.02
C PHE A 49 -1.30 -27.06 -20.68
N SER A 50 -0.35 -26.23 -20.30
CA SER A 50 -0.57 -24.82 -19.95
C SER A 50 -1.12 -24.02 -21.12
N GLU A 51 -0.54 -24.20 -22.34
CA GLU A 51 -1.03 -23.55 -23.56
C GLU A 51 -2.48 -23.92 -23.87
N LYS A 52 -2.82 -25.22 -23.77
CA LYS A 52 -4.18 -25.69 -24.06
C LYS A 52 -5.20 -25.31 -23.02
N TRP A 53 -4.91 -25.54 -21.75
CA TRP A 53 -5.91 -25.48 -20.67
C TRP A 53 -5.92 -24.18 -19.92
N ILE A 54 -4.76 -23.55 -19.70
CA ILE A 54 -4.67 -22.28 -18.97
C ILE A 54 -4.91 -21.11 -19.91
N VAL A 55 -4.15 -21.06 -21.00
CA VAL A 55 -4.23 -19.98 -21.99
C VAL A 55 -5.45 -20.15 -22.89
N GLY A 56 -5.63 -21.33 -23.50
CA GLY A 56 -6.70 -21.59 -24.49
C GLY A 56 -8.09 -21.64 -23.89
N TYR A 57 -8.29 -22.30 -22.75
CA TYR A 57 -9.58 -22.44 -22.09
C TYR A 57 -9.80 -21.47 -20.89
N GLY A 58 -8.81 -20.65 -20.56
CA GLY A 58 -8.94 -19.63 -19.53
C GLY A 58 -8.94 -20.15 -18.08
N HIS A 59 -8.43 -21.35 -17.82
CA HIS A 59 -8.29 -21.90 -16.45
C HIS A 59 -7.13 -21.23 -15.68
N SER A 60 -7.17 -19.91 -15.61
CA SER A 60 -6.10 -19.07 -15.04
C SER A 60 -5.81 -19.33 -13.55
N SER A 61 -6.74 -19.97 -12.80
CA SER A 61 -6.50 -20.36 -11.40
C SER A 61 -5.35 -21.37 -11.24
N VAL A 62 -5.06 -22.17 -12.25
CA VAL A 62 -3.92 -23.10 -12.25
C VAL A 62 -2.60 -22.32 -12.19
N ALA A 63 -2.50 -21.18 -12.85
CA ALA A 63 -1.30 -20.34 -12.83
C ALA A 63 -0.99 -19.74 -11.44
N GLU A 64 -1.94 -19.78 -10.51
CA GLU A 64 -1.71 -19.33 -9.12
C GLU A 64 -0.77 -20.25 -8.32
N HIS A 65 -0.61 -21.50 -8.76
CA HIS A 65 0.31 -22.46 -8.14
C HIS A 65 1.78 -22.24 -8.54
N ALA A 66 2.04 -21.57 -9.66
CA ALA A 66 3.39 -21.21 -10.09
C ALA A 66 3.80 -19.87 -9.47
N VAL A 67 4.86 -19.87 -8.65
CA VAL A 67 5.29 -18.70 -7.86
C VAL A 67 6.72 -18.32 -8.21
N LEU A 68 6.98 -17.02 -8.36
CA LEU A 68 8.31 -16.44 -8.55
C LEU A 68 8.68 -15.49 -7.43
N HIS A 69 10.00 -15.39 -7.21
CA HIS A 69 10.64 -14.40 -6.35
C HIS A 69 11.50 -13.48 -7.22
N LEU A 70 11.18 -12.18 -7.20
CA LEU A 70 11.88 -11.17 -8.00
C LEU A 70 12.51 -10.12 -7.08
N ALA A 71 13.74 -9.73 -7.37
CA ALA A 71 14.41 -8.60 -6.74
C ALA A 71 14.46 -7.45 -7.75
N LEU A 72 13.92 -6.29 -7.38
CA LEU A 72 13.98 -5.05 -8.16
C LEU A 72 14.83 -4.05 -7.39
N GLU A 73 15.86 -3.51 -8.03
CA GLU A 73 16.81 -2.59 -7.40
C GLU A 73 16.91 -1.29 -8.18
N ASN A 74 17.21 -0.21 -7.46
CA ASN A 74 17.42 1.11 -8.03
C ASN A 74 16.25 1.65 -8.86
N VAL A 75 15.03 1.33 -8.44
CA VAL A 75 13.79 1.83 -9.03
C VAL A 75 13.26 3.02 -8.24
N SER A 76 12.57 3.95 -8.88
CA SER A 76 12.01 5.09 -8.16
C SER A 76 10.88 4.66 -7.20
N ARG A 77 10.70 5.43 -6.13
CA ARG A 77 9.55 5.23 -5.24
C ARG A 77 8.23 5.43 -5.96
N LEU A 78 8.21 6.24 -7.02
CA LEU A 78 7.03 6.41 -7.88
C LEU A 78 6.71 5.12 -8.64
N ALA A 79 7.71 4.46 -9.24
CA ALA A 79 7.52 3.18 -9.92
C ALA A 79 7.06 2.07 -8.95
N ILE A 80 7.57 2.07 -7.69
CA ILE A 80 7.17 1.12 -6.66
C ILE A 80 5.66 1.19 -6.37
N GLU A 81 5.00 2.33 -6.51
CA GLU A 81 3.54 2.41 -6.34
C GLU A 81 2.80 1.48 -7.31
N THR A 82 3.24 1.43 -8.57
CA THR A 82 2.66 0.53 -9.58
C THR A 82 3.04 -0.93 -9.33
N ILE A 83 4.30 -1.19 -8.96
CA ILE A 83 4.80 -2.55 -8.66
C ILE A 83 4.00 -3.15 -7.51
N GLU A 84 3.82 -2.41 -6.42
CA GLU A 84 3.14 -2.87 -5.21
C GLU A 84 1.60 -2.83 -5.26
N ALA A 85 1.00 -2.39 -6.37
CA ALA A 85 -0.46 -2.27 -6.50
C ALA A 85 -1.21 -3.61 -6.70
N ASN A 86 -0.54 -4.75 -6.69
CA ASN A 86 -1.17 -6.05 -6.89
C ASN A 86 -1.53 -6.69 -5.55
N ARG A 87 -2.80 -7.18 -5.41
CA ARG A 87 -3.31 -7.76 -4.16
C ARG A 87 -2.65 -9.08 -3.79
N LEU A 88 -2.51 -9.99 -4.77
CA LEU A 88 -2.03 -11.37 -4.57
C LEU A 88 -0.51 -11.46 -4.74
N ALA A 89 0.21 -10.71 -3.93
CA ALA A 89 1.66 -10.72 -3.90
C ALA A 89 2.19 -10.30 -2.52
N SER A 90 3.44 -10.61 -2.24
CA SER A 90 4.16 -10.18 -1.04
C SER A 90 5.30 -9.25 -1.43
N TYR A 91 5.51 -8.19 -0.65
CA TYR A 91 6.51 -7.17 -0.93
C TYR A 91 7.32 -6.81 0.31
N THR A 92 8.61 -6.57 0.10
CA THR A 92 9.49 -5.97 1.11
C THR A 92 10.28 -4.84 0.44
N GLU A 93 10.04 -3.61 0.89
CA GLU A 93 10.62 -2.40 0.32
C GLU A 93 11.69 -1.80 1.24
N LYS A 94 12.75 -1.21 0.67
CA LYS A 94 13.75 -0.44 1.40
C LYS A 94 13.08 0.71 2.18
N SER A 95 13.26 0.71 3.49
CA SER A 95 12.54 1.62 4.39
C SER A 95 13.17 3.01 4.44
N THR A 96 12.39 4.06 4.19
CA THR A 96 12.76 5.45 4.41
C THR A 96 12.77 5.86 5.89
N ARG A 97 12.35 4.98 6.80
CA ARG A 97 12.31 5.23 8.25
C ARG A 97 13.56 4.77 8.97
N TYR A 98 14.29 3.81 8.39
CA TYR A 98 15.43 3.17 9.05
C TYR A 98 16.77 3.43 8.36
N GLN A 99 16.75 3.89 7.11
CA GLN A 99 17.94 4.13 6.32
C GLN A 99 18.03 5.59 5.88
N GLU A 100 19.26 6.07 5.79
CA GLU A 100 19.60 7.36 5.22
C GLU A 100 19.87 7.17 3.72
N TRP A 101 19.46 8.13 2.90
CA TRP A 101 19.63 8.06 1.44
C TRP A 101 20.92 8.71 1.00
N ASP A 102 21.66 8.03 0.12
CA ASP A 102 22.81 8.60 -0.58
C ASP A 102 22.37 9.78 -1.46
N PRO A 103 23.13 10.88 -1.52
CA PRO A 103 22.80 12.06 -2.32
C PRO A 103 22.59 11.78 -3.82
N LYS A 104 23.12 10.69 -4.34
CA LYS A 104 22.98 10.27 -5.74
C LYS A 104 21.91 9.20 -5.97
N ALA A 105 21.24 8.76 -4.92
CA ALA A 105 20.24 7.70 -4.99
C ALA A 105 18.86 8.21 -5.47
N TYR A 106 18.80 8.74 -6.69
CA TYR A 106 17.57 9.12 -7.37
C TYR A 106 17.55 8.66 -8.83
N VAL A 107 16.38 8.42 -9.35
CA VAL A 107 16.15 8.09 -10.76
C VAL A 107 15.99 9.38 -11.56
N THR A 108 16.69 9.49 -12.70
CA THR A 108 16.33 10.44 -13.76
C THR A 108 15.44 9.70 -14.74
N PRO A 109 14.14 10.03 -14.83
CA PRO A 109 13.24 9.31 -15.74
C PRO A 109 13.68 9.48 -17.20
N PRO A 110 13.52 8.45 -18.05
CA PRO A 110 13.96 8.49 -19.44
C PRO A 110 13.43 9.69 -20.23
N GLU A 111 12.21 10.14 -19.92
CA GLU A 111 11.60 11.31 -20.55
C GLU A 111 12.34 12.62 -20.28
N ILE A 112 13.05 12.71 -19.15
CA ILE A 112 13.85 13.90 -18.77
C ILE A 112 15.20 13.91 -19.50
N LEU A 113 15.76 12.75 -19.82
CA LEU A 113 17.07 12.65 -20.47
C LEU A 113 17.04 13.31 -21.86
N GLY A 114 17.94 14.29 -22.09
CA GLY A 114 17.99 15.07 -23.33
C GLY A 114 16.85 16.09 -23.49
N SER A 115 15.95 16.23 -22.53
CA SER A 115 14.90 17.25 -22.55
C SER A 115 15.43 18.63 -22.11
N PRO A 116 14.71 19.73 -22.42
CA PRO A 116 15.08 21.06 -21.92
C PRO A 116 15.10 21.18 -20.39
N TYR A 117 14.50 20.23 -19.68
CA TYR A 117 14.36 20.23 -18.22
C TYR A 117 15.43 19.40 -17.49
N GLU A 118 16.31 18.68 -18.20
CA GLU A 118 17.30 17.79 -17.57
C GLU A 118 18.19 18.53 -16.57
N GLY A 119 18.71 19.69 -16.95
CA GLY A 119 19.57 20.49 -16.06
C GLY A 119 18.84 21.00 -14.81
N GLU A 120 17.61 21.48 -14.95
CA GLU A 120 16.80 21.94 -13.81
C GLU A 120 16.41 20.75 -12.90
N TYR A 121 16.11 19.60 -13.48
CA TYR A 121 15.81 18.38 -12.74
C TYR A 121 17.00 17.94 -11.89
N GLN A 122 18.17 17.79 -12.48
CA GLN A 122 19.40 17.40 -11.77
C GLN A 122 19.78 18.39 -10.67
N ALA A 123 19.65 19.69 -10.94
CA ALA A 123 19.89 20.74 -9.95
C ALA A 123 18.93 20.62 -8.75
N LEU A 124 17.63 20.42 -9.01
CA LEU A 124 16.65 20.23 -7.95
C LEU A 124 16.91 18.95 -7.15
N MET A 125 17.23 17.83 -7.79
CA MET A 125 17.56 16.58 -7.09
C MET A 125 18.76 16.79 -6.17
N SER A 126 19.84 17.41 -6.67
CA SER A 126 21.02 17.73 -5.86
C SER A 126 20.68 18.64 -4.67
N GLN A 127 19.81 19.64 -4.88
CA GLN A 127 19.33 20.53 -3.81
C GLN A 127 18.51 19.78 -2.76
N LEU A 128 17.53 18.97 -3.16
CA LEU A 128 16.65 18.24 -2.23
C LEU A 128 17.46 17.24 -1.37
N PHE A 129 18.35 16.49 -1.97
CA PHE A 129 19.19 15.54 -1.24
C PHE A 129 20.25 16.24 -0.37
N GLY A 130 20.77 17.40 -0.81
CA GLY A 130 21.63 18.24 0.01
C GLY A 130 20.89 18.75 1.25
N ILE A 131 19.70 19.31 1.09
CA ILE A 131 18.85 19.79 2.19
C ILE A 131 18.42 18.63 3.09
N TYR A 132 18.16 17.45 2.55
CA TYR A 132 17.89 16.24 3.33
C TYR A 132 19.09 15.86 4.24
N ALA A 133 20.30 15.90 3.72
CA ALA A 133 21.51 15.63 4.50
C ALA A 133 21.72 16.70 5.61
N GLU A 134 21.52 17.99 5.29
CA GLU A 134 21.53 19.07 6.29
C GLU A 134 20.46 18.86 7.38
N ALA A 135 19.24 18.44 6.99
CA ALA A 135 18.14 18.17 7.91
C ALA A 135 18.48 17.03 8.88
N LEU A 136 19.12 15.97 8.41
CA LEU A 136 19.56 14.86 9.27
C LEU A 136 20.54 15.36 10.35
N GLN A 137 21.44 16.27 10.00
CA GLN A 137 22.40 16.86 10.95
C GLN A 137 21.68 17.78 11.96
N ALA A 138 20.79 18.65 11.48
CA ALA A 138 20.03 19.56 12.33
C ALA A 138 19.06 18.84 13.29
N LEU A 139 18.46 17.74 12.83
CA LEU A 139 17.50 16.94 13.63
C LEU A 139 18.16 15.99 14.63
N ARG A 140 19.47 15.70 14.50
CA ARG A 140 20.15 14.77 15.41
C ARG A 140 20.07 15.21 16.88
N PRO A 141 20.42 16.45 17.28
CA PRO A 141 20.29 16.91 18.68
C PRO A 141 18.81 16.88 19.15
N TRP A 142 17.89 17.23 18.27
CA TRP A 142 16.44 17.14 18.55
C TRP A 142 16.03 15.69 18.83
N GLY A 143 16.44 14.74 17.98
CA GLY A 143 16.16 13.32 18.12
C GLY A 143 16.70 12.76 19.45
N GLU A 144 17.91 13.14 19.84
CA GLU A 144 18.53 12.75 21.12
C GLU A 144 17.76 13.31 22.31
N ALA A 145 17.43 14.61 22.30
CA ALA A 145 16.68 15.29 23.36
C ALA A 145 15.25 14.71 23.53
N ASN A 146 14.63 14.28 22.46
CA ASN A 146 13.27 13.76 22.44
C ASN A 146 13.19 12.22 22.51
N THR A 147 14.31 11.52 22.79
CA THR A 147 14.35 10.07 22.96
C THR A 147 14.86 9.70 24.34
N PRO A 148 14.00 9.66 25.37
CA PRO A 148 14.42 9.27 26.71
C PRO A 148 14.97 7.85 26.71
N ARG A 149 16.04 7.63 27.50
CA ARG A 149 16.63 6.30 27.66
C ARG A 149 15.65 5.36 28.36
N ARG A 150 15.67 4.10 27.92
CA ARG A 150 14.96 3.02 28.59
C ARG A 150 15.86 2.41 29.67
N GLU A 151 15.25 1.80 30.63
CA GLU A 151 15.98 1.03 31.64
C GLU A 151 16.83 -0.07 30.99
N ASN A 152 18.11 -0.17 31.36
CA ASN A 152 19.09 -1.11 30.81
C ASN A 152 19.38 -1.01 29.32
N GLU A 153 19.08 0.13 28.68
CA GLU A 153 19.33 0.35 27.27
C GLU A 153 20.81 0.72 27.00
N SER A 154 21.46 -0.02 26.08
CA SER A 154 22.82 0.29 25.65
C SER A 154 22.89 1.62 24.86
N ASP A 155 24.05 2.31 24.89
CA ASP A 155 24.26 3.55 24.13
C ASP A 155 23.99 3.38 22.63
N ARG A 156 24.37 2.25 22.06
CA ARG A 156 24.13 1.92 20.66
C ARG A 156 22.63 1.80 20.36
N ALA A 157 21.86 1.13 21.23
CA ALA A 157 20.42 0.96 21.04
C ALA A 157 19.68 2.29 21.13
N TRP A 158 20.01 3.10 22.15
CA TRP A 158 19.47 4.44 22.32
C TRP A 158 19.80 5.36 21.16
N SER A 159 21.08 5.45 20.77
CA SER A 159 21.52 6.28 19.63
C SER A 159 20.81 5.88 18.33
N ASN A 160 20.60 4.59 18.12
CA ASN A 160 19.84 4.09 16.95
C ASN A 160 18.37 4.54 16.98
N ARG A 161 17.71 4.50 18.17
CA ARG A 161 16.33 5.01 18.30
C ARG A 161 16.23 6.51 18.07
N ALA A 162 17.17 7.29 18.61
CA ALA A 162 17.23 8.73 18.41
C ALA A 162 17.46 9.07 16.92
N ARG A 163 18.38 8.35 16.26
CA ARG A 163 18.62 8.49 14.82
C ARG A 163 17.36 8.19 14.00
N VAL A 164 16.66 7.08 14.28
CA VAL A 164 15.42 6.72 13.58
C VAL A 164 14.38 7.82 13.72
N LYS A 165 14.26 8.44 14.89
CA LYS A 165 13.34 9.56 15.11
C LYS A 165 13.66 10.78 14.24
N SER A 166 14.94 11.10 14.05
CA SER A 166 15.40 12.15 13.15
C SER A 166 15.14 11.81 11.68
N VAL A 167 15.41 10.56 11.28
CA VAL A 167 15.16 10.07 9.91
C VAL A 167 13.66 10.09 9.58
N ASP A 168 12.79 9.73 10.53
CA ASP A 168 11.32 9.77 10.36
C ASP A 168 10.81 11.18 10.01
N VAL A 169 11.47 12.22 10.50
CA VAL A 169 11.15 13.62 10.16
C VAL A 169 11.81 14.04 8.84
N ALA A 170 13.12 13.77 8.68
CA ALA A 170 13.87 14.18 7.48
C ALA A 170 13.32 13.55 6.19
N ARG A 171 12.73 12.33 6.25
CA ARG A 171 12.18 11.63 5.08
C ARG A 171 11.13 12.43 4.30
N PHE A 172 10.51 13.44 4.91
CA PHE A 172 9.57 14.33 4.24
C PHE A 172 10.19 15.10 3.07
N LEU A 173 11.52 15.28 3.09
CA LEU A 173 12.27 15.96 2.05
C LEU A 173 12.59 15.07 0.83
N LEU A 174 12.52 13.74 0.98
CA LEU A 174 12.84 12.81 -0.11
C LEU A 174 11.80 12.89 -1.23
N PRO A 175 12.22 13.15 -2.50
CA PRO A 175 11.30 13.18 -3.64
C PRO A 175 10.86 11.78 -4.06
N ALA A 176 9.78 11.70 -4.84
CA ALA A 176 9.29 10.45 -5.41
C ALA A 176 10.29 9.79 -6.38
N ALA A 177 11.27 10.55 -6.88
CA ALA A 177 12.42 10.06 -7.64
C ALA A 177 13.42 9.26 -6.81
N ALA A 178 13.38 9.32 -5.46
CA ALA A 178 14.34 8.61 -4.62
C ALA A 178 14.37 7.12 -4.95
N MET A 179 15.56 6.56 -5.18
CA MET A 179 15.75 5.14 -5.49
C MET A 179 15.42 4.27 -4.28
N ALA A 180 14.79 3.13 -4.54
CA ALA A 180 14.58 2.10 -3.55
C ALA A 180 14.69 0.71 -4.20
N ASN A 181 14.75 -0.31 -3.34
CA ASN A 181 14.75 -1.71 -3.76
C ASN A 181 13.49 -2.38 -3.22
N VAL A 182 12.93 -3.32 -3.97
CA VAL A 182 11.77 -4.10 -3.55
C VAL A 182 11.97 -5.58 -3.87
N GLY A 183 11.80 -6.43 -2.86
CA GLY A 183 11.65 -7.87 -3.03
C GLY A 183 10.18 -8.22 -3.26
N LEU A 184 9.90 -9.00 -4.27
CA LEU A 184 8.57 -9.37 -4.72
C LEU A 184 8.42 -10.88 -4.78
N THR A 185 7.38 -11.43 -4.11
CA THR A 185 6.92 -12.81 -4.30
C THR A 185 5.52 -12.78 -4.87
N ILE A 186 5.33 -13.42 -6.02
CA ILE A 186 4.09 -13.31 -6.78
C ILE A 186 3.81 -14.59 -7.56
N ASN A 187 2.53 -14.97 -7.68
CA ASN A 187 2.14 -16.07 -8.57
C ASN A 187 2.03 -15.62 -10.04
N ALA A 188 2.10 -16.58 -10.96
CA ALA A 188 2.13 -16.30 -12.40
C ALA A 188 0.90 -15.54 -12.91
N ARG A 189 -0.30 -15.82 -12.40
CA ARG A 189 -1.53 -15.10 -12.78
C ARG A 189 -1.47 -13.63 -12.39
N ALA A 190 -1.06 -13.34 -11.15
CA ALA A 190 -0.93 -11.97 -10.68
C ALA A 190 0.23 -11.25 -11.36
N LEU A 191 1.34 -11.96 -11.65
CA LEU A 191 2.51 -11.45 -12.35
C LEU A 191 2.18 -11.07 -13.80
N GLU A 192 1.48 -11.91 -14.54
CA GLU A 192 1.02 -11.60 -15.90
C GLU A 192 0.23 -10.28 -15.92
N TYR A 193 -0.73 -10.14 -15.01
CA TYR A 193 -1.54 -8.92 -14.91
C TYR A 193 -0.72 -7.71 -14.45
N ALA A 194 0.24 -7.89 -13.53
CA ALA A 194 1.16 -6.83 -13.11
C ALA A 194 1.98 -6.29 -14.29
N ILE A 195 2.58 -7.19 -15.09
CA ILE A 195 3.35 -6.84 -16.27
C ILE A 195 2.47 -6.10 -17.28
N LYS A 196 1.26 -6.59 -17.58
CA LYS A 196 0.31 -5.94 -18.49
C LYS A 196 0.01 -4.49 -18.09
N LYS A 197 -0.23 -4.25 -16.79
CA LYS A 197 -0.46 -2.89 -16.26
C LYS A 197 0.79 -2.01 -16.38
N MET A 198 1.96 -2.56 -16.06
CA MET A 198 3.21 -1.81 -16.15
C MET A 198 3.55 -1.44 -17.59
N LEU A 199 3.41 -2.35 -18.54
CA LEU A 199 3.59 -2.08 -19.97
C LEU A 199 2.57 -1.06 -20.52
N SER A 200 1.45 -0.85 -19.84
CA SER A 200 0.42 0.15 -20.17
C SER A 200 0.57 1.46 -19.39
N SER A 201 1.68 1.65 -18.67
CA SER A 201 1.95 2.86 -17.89
C SER A 201 2.27 4.06 -18.80
N GLU A 202 1.97 5.26 -18.30
CA GLU A 202 2.38 6.51 -18.95
C GLU A 202 3.86 6.80 -18.73
N LEU A 203 4.43 6.28 -17.63
CA LEU A 203 5.85 6.46 -17.28
C LEU A 203 6.73 5.41 -17.97
N GLU A 204 7.75 5.89 -18.70
CA GLU A 204 8.72 5.05 -19.40
C GLU A 204 9.46 4.12 -18.43
N GLU A 205 9.91 4.63 -17.28
CA GLU A 205 10.57 3.81 -16.25
C GLU A 205 9.72 2.59 -15.90
N VAL A 206 8.41 2.78 -15.69
CA VAL A 206 7.50 1.70 -15.31
C VAL A 206 7.33 0.69 -16.46
N ARG A 207 7.27 1.16 -17.71
CA ARG A 207 7.21 0.28 -18.90
C ARG A 207 8.48 -0.54 -19.05
N LEU A 208 9.64 0.07 -18.86
CA LEU A 208 10.95 -0.62 -18.90
C LEU A 208 11.06 -1.69 -17.81
N ILE A 209 10.71 -1.37 -16.57
CA ILE A 209 10.69 -2.36 -15.48
C ILE A 209 9.72 -3.51 -15.81
N GLY A 210 8.54 -3.21 -16.34
CA GLY A 210 7.57 -4.23 -16.77
C GLY A 210 8.11 -5.15 -17.87
N ALA A 211 8.86 -4.60 -18.82
CA ALA A 211 9.52 -5.38 -19.89
C ALA A 211 10.65 -6.26 -19.34
N GLU A 212 11.47 -5.75 -18.44
CA GLU A 212 12.53 -6.51 -17.77
C GLU A 212 11.94 -7.64 -16.91
N MET A 213 10.88 -7.36 -16.14
CA MET A 213 10.16 -8.38 -15.38
C MET A 213 9.60 -9.48 -16.29
N LYS A 214 9.07 -9.14 -17.48
CA LYS A 214 8.60 -10.12 -18.47
C LYS A 214 9.75 -11.01 -18.95
N ILE A 215 10.89 -10.42 -19.28
CA ILE A 215 12.09 -11.16 -19.73
C ILE A 215 12.53 -12.16 -18.67
N VAL A 216 12.70 -11.72 -17.43
CA VAL A 216 13.13 -12.59 -16.31
C VAL A 216 12.07 -13.66 -16.03
N ALA A 217 10.80 -13.30 -15.99
CA ALA A 217 9.72 -14.24 -15.72
C ALA A 217 9.57 -15.31 -16.81
N THR A 218 9.82 -14.97 -18.07
CA THR A 218 9.74 -15.92 -19.20
C THR A 218 10.78 -17.03 -19.11
N GLN A 219 11.88 -16.83 -18.40
CA GLN A 219 12.89 -17.87 -18.19
C GLN A 219 12.36 -19.03 -17.31
N GLU A 220 11.50 -18.74 -16.35
CA GLU A 220 10.94 -19.71 -15.40
C GLU A 220 9.49 -20.11 -15.74
N LEU A 221 8.77 -19.24 -16.42
CA LEU A 221 7.33 -19.35 -16.74
C LEU A 221 7.08 -19.05 -18.21
N PRO A 222 7.70 -19.78 -19.16
CA PRO A 222 7.69 -19.46 -20.58
C PRO A 222 6.29 -19.43 -21.19
N THR A 223 5.36 -20.20 -20.65
CA THR A 223 3.98 -20.29 -21.15
C THR A 223 3.05 -19.34 -20.45
N LEU A 224 3.17 -19.23 -19.11
CA LEU A 224 2.18 -18.53 -18.27
C LEU A 224 2.25 -17.02 -18.35
N VAL A 225 3.40 -16.44 -18.70
CA VAL A 225 3.58 -14.97 -18.87
C VAL A 225 3.77 -14.53 -20.32
N LYS A 226 3.73 -15.46 -21.26
CA LYS A 226 3.95 -15.23 -22.70
C LYS A 226 3.08 -14.11 -23.28
N TYR A 227 1.81 -14.06 -22.87
CA TYR A 227 0.81 -13.13 -23.37
C TYR A 227 0.62 -11.89 -22.48
N ALA A 228 1.61 -11.57 -21.66
CA ALA A 228 1.62 -10.35 -20.87
C ALA A 228 1.95 -9.13 -21.76
N ASP A 229 0.97 -8.70 -22.56
CA ASP A 229 1.06 -7.57 -23.47
C ASP A 229 0.32 -6.33 -22.92
N PRO A 230 0.61 -5.11 -23.43
CA PRO A 230 -0.07 -3.90 -23.00
C PRO A 230 -1.61 -3.99 -23.12
N ILE A 231 -2.31 -3.38 -22.18
CA ILE A 231 -3.79 -3.34 -22.15
C ILE A 231 -4.24 -2.12 -22.97
N ALA A 232 -4.70 -2.36 -24.18
CA ALA A 232 -5.00 -1.31 -25.17
C ALA A 232 -6.07 -0.29 -24.75
N PHE A 233 -7.03 -0.67 -23.89
CA PHE A 233 -8.09 0.26 -23.45
C PHE A 233 -7.63 1.25 -22.37
N LEU A 234 -6.61 0.92 -21.55
CA LEU A 234 -6.19 1.76 -20.42
C LEU A 234 -5.72 3.17 -20.83
N PRO A 235 -4.85 3.34 -21.83
CA PRO A 235 -4.47 4.69 -22.28
C PRO A 235 -5.67 5.52 -22.74
N LYS A 236 -6.57 4.93 -23.53
CA LYS A 236 -7.78 5.62 -24.04
C LYS A 236 -8.74 5.99 -22.91
N LEU A 237 -8.90 5.11 -21.92
CA LEU A 237 -9.71 5.39 -20.73
C LEU A 237 -9.15 6.58 -19.97
N ARG A 238 -7.83 6.62 -19.74
CA ARG A 238 -7.16 7.73 -19.02
C ARG A 238 -7.35 9.07 -19.74
N GLU A 239 -7.07 9.11 -21.02
CA GLU A 239 -7.24 10.30 -21.85
C GLU A 239 -8.68 10.85 -21.72
N LYS A 240 -9.66 9.99 -21.94
CA LYS A 240 -11.06 10.39 -21.92
C LYS A 240 -11.54 10.78 -20.51
N ALA A 241 -11.14 10.02 -19.50
CA ALA A 241 -11.51 10.35 -18.11
C ALA A 241 -10.92 11.69 -17.66
N ARG A 242 -9.71 12.07 -18.11
CA ARG A 242 -9.13 13.39 -17.83
C ARG A 242 -9.94 14.52 -18.47
N GLU A 243 -10.34 14.39 -19.73
CA GLU A 243 -11.19 15.40 -20.41
C GLU A 243 -12.47 15.71 -19.59
N PHE A 244 -13.09 14.67 -19.01
CA PHE A 244 -14.25 14.87 -18.14
C PHE A 244 -13.86 15.46 -16.76
N ALA A 245 -12.75 15.02 -16.20
CA ALA A 245 -12.29 15.51 -14.89
C ALA A 245 -11.89 16.98 -14.94
N ASP A 246 -11.33 17.46 -16.05
CA ASP A 246 -10.94 18.86 -16.24
C ASP A 246 -12.13 19.83 -16.32
N GLN A 247 -13.35 19.30 -16.52
CA GLN A 247 -14.60 20.08 -16.52
C GLN A 247 -15.21 20.24 -15.13
N ILE A 248 -14.62 19.60 -14.09
CA ILE A 248 -15.15 19.64 -12.72
C ILE A 248 -14.66 20.93 -12.05
N ASP A 249 -15.59 21.76 -11.62
CA ASP A 249 -15.29 22.93 -10.81
C ASP A 249 -14.70 22.55 -9.46
N THR A 250 -13.57 23.14 -9.12
CA THR A 250 -12.90 22.87 -7.84
C THR A 250 -13.66 23.50 -6.69
N ILE A 251 -14.21 22.69 -5.78
CA ILE A 251 -14.78 23.16 -4.52
C ILE A 251 -13.69 23.10 -3.44
N SER A 252 -13.38 24.25 -2.84
CA SER A 252 -12.46 24.34 -1.72
C SER A 252 -13.11 23.91 -0.40
N GLY A 253 -12.32 23.42 0.57
CA GLY A 253 -12.76 23.21 1.96
C GLY A 253 -13.25 21.80 2.30
N ALA A 254 -12.98 20.79 1.45
CA ALA A 254 -13.29 19.41 1.83
C ALA A 254 -12.45 18.95 3.05
N PRO A 255 -13.05 18.23 4.03
CA PRO A 255 -12.32 17.64 5.14
C PRO A 255 -11.18 16.73 4.66
N TRP A 256 -10.10 16.65 5.43
CA TRP A 256 -8.96 15.78 5.09
C TRP A 256 -9.23 14.29 5.34
N CYS A 257 -10.19 13.98 6.21
CA CYS A 257 -10.70 12.65 6.51
C CYS A 257 -12.22 12.72 6.57
N ASP A 258 -12.89 12.05 5.67
CA ASP A 258 -14.32 12.18 5.47
C ASP A 258 -14.91 10.81 5.09
N LEU A 259 -15.81 10.30 5.92
CA LEU A 259 -16.58 9.07 5.66
C LEU A 259 -17.74 9.42 4.71
N LYS A 260 -17.65 8.94 3.48
CA LYS A 260 -18.58 9.29 2.38
C LYS A 260 -19.74 8.34 2.21
N ASP A 261 -19.49 7.06 2.52
CA ASP A 261 -20.47 6.00 2.32
C ASP A 261 -20.34 4.98 3.45
N VAL A 262 -21.43 4.76 4.15
CA VAL A 262 -21.57 3.76 5.21
C VAL A 262 -23.04 3.38 5.32
N ASP A 263 -23.29 2.10 5.47
CA ASP A 263 -24.64 1.59 5.77
C ASP A 263 -24.89 1.73 7.27
N GLU A 264 -25.87 2.54 7.65
CA GLU A 264 -26.25 2.78 9.07
C GLU A 264 -26.74 1.51 9.77
N SER A 265 -27.21 0.50 9.02
CA SER A 265 -27.62 -0.80 9.53
C SER A 265 -26.50 -1.86 9.48
N ALA A 266 -25.27 -1.48 9.09
CA ALA A 266 -24.19 -2.44 8.87
C ALA A 266 -23.80 -3.21 10.15
N GLU A 267 -23.86 -2.58 11.32
CA GLU A 267 -23.57 -3.25 12.59
C GLU A 267 -24.59 -4.39 12.85
N ASP A 268 -25.88 -4.13 12.67
CA ASP A 268 -26.93 -5.14 12.79
C ASP A 268 -26.77 -6.25 11.75
N LYS A 269 -26.39 -5.93 10.54
CA LYS A 269 -26.12 -6.92 9.48
C LYS A 269 -24.95 -7.84 9.81
N VAL A 270 -23.90 -7.31 10.44
CA VAL A 270 -22.77 -8.11 10.94
C VAL A 270 -23.26 -9.09 12.00
N LEU A 271 -24.03 -8.62 13.00
CA LEU A 271 -24.57 -9.47 14.06
C LEU A 271 -25.51 -10.55 13.50
N ALA A 272 -26.36 -10.18 12.54
CA ALA A 272 -27.23 -11.14 11.85
C ALA A 272 -26.44 -12.21 11.10
N ALA A 273 -25.32 -11.84 10.45
CA ALA A 273 -24.44 -12.78 9.76
C ALA A 273 -23.74 -13.74 10.73
N VAL A 274 -23.45 -13.30 11.95
CA VAL A 274 -22.92 -14.16 13.02
C VAL A 274 -23.98 -15.17 13.46
N LEU A 275 -25.22 -14.73 13.73
CA LEU A 275 -26.32 -15.63 14.09
C LEU A 275 -26.59 -16.64 12.95
N TYR A 276 -26.61 -16.16 11.70
CA TYR A 276 -26.81 -17.03 10.53
C TYR A 276 -25.74 -18.13 10.42
N ARG A 277 -24.49 -17.81 10.72
CA ARG A 277 -23.37 -18.77 10.65
C ARG A 277 -23.52 -19.92 11.65
N PHE A 278 -24.04 -19.64 12.84
CA PHE A 278 -24.10 -20.60 13.94
C PHE A 278 -25.51 -21.13 14.22
N GLY A 279 -26.52 -20.63 13.50
CA GLY A 279 -27.89 -21.08 13.56
C GLY A 279 -28.31 -21.86 12.30
N ASP A 280 -29.60 -22.26 12.26
CA ASP A 280 -30.20 -23.01 11.15
C ASP A 280 -31.26 -22.21 10.37
N ASP A 281 -31.48 -20.95 10.76
CA ASP A 281 -32.50 -20.08 10.17
C ASP A 281 -32.01 -19.28 8.97
N SER A 282 -32.94 -18.72 8.18
CA SER A 282 -32.56 -17.83 7.07
C SER A 282 -31.95 -16.52 7.57
N TYR A 283 -31.12 -15.89 6.72
CA TYR A 283 -30.51 -14.59 7.05
C TYR A 283 -31.55 -13.52 7.42
N GLN A 284 -32.72 -13.49 6.77
CA GLN A 284 -33.77 -12.53 7.08
C GLN A 284 -34.30 -12.73 8.51
N VAL A 285 -34.53 -13.98 8.92
CA VAL A 285 -34.96 -14.29 10.29
C VAL A 285 -33.93 -13.87 11.31
N CYS A 286 -32.62 -14.11 11.04
CA CYS A 286 -31.54 -13.65 11.89
C CYS A 286 -31.46 -12.11 11.98
N LEU A 287 -31.69 -11.41 10.86
CA LEU A 287 -31.70 -9.95 10.84
C LEU A 287 -32.90 -9.40 11.64
N ASP A 288 -34.08 -9.95 11.43
CA ASP A 288 -35.30 -9.57 12.18
C ASP A 288 -35.09 -9.82 13.69
N GLN A 289 -34.44 -10.92 14.06
CA GLN A 289 -34.08 -11.20 15.46
C GLN A 289 -33.14 -10.10 16.01
N VAL A 290 -32.06 -9.76 15.29
CA VAL A 290 -31.12 -8.73 15.74
C VAL A 290 -31.82 -7.36 15.87
N LEU A 291 -32.67 -6.98 14.92
CA LEU A 291 -33.44 -5.74 14.98
C LEU A 291 -34.33 -5.64 16.19
N ASN A 292 -34.83 -6.78 16.70
CA ASN A 292 -35.66 -6.86 17.90
C ASN A 292 -34.86 -7.00 19.21
N MET A 293 -33.54 -7.25 19.16
CA MET A 293 -32.70 -7.32 20.33
C MET A 293 -32.57 -5.95 21.01
N SER A 294 -32.51 -5.94 22.33
CA SER A 294 -32.11 -4.78 23.11
C SER A 294 -30.65 -4.43 22.87
N LEU A 295 -30.26 -3.20 23.20
CA LEU A 295 -28.86 -2.78 23.14
C LEU A 295 -27.94 -3.66 24.00
N GLU A 296 -28.41 -4.11 25.17
CA GLU A 296 -27.69 -4.99 26.08
C GLU A 296 -27.41 -6.36 25.42
N GLU A 297 -28.44 -6.99 24.83
CA GLU A 297 -28.28 -8.26 24.11
C GLU A 297 -27.32 -8.16 22.92
N LYS A 298 -27.37 -7.05 22.15
CA LYS A 298 -26.42 -6.81 21.08
C LYS A 298 -24.99 -6.64 21.62
N GLN A 299 -24.84 -5.92 22.74
CA GLN A 299 -23.55 -5.74 23.41
C GLN A 299 -22.98 -7.08 23.90
N ASP A 300 -23.80 -7.92 24.52
CA ASP A 300 -23.41 -9.25 24.99
C ASP A 300 -22.92 -10.13 23.82
N LEU A 301 -23.63 -10.10 22.67
CA LEU A 301 -23.21 -10.81 21.47
C LEU A 301 -21.85 -10.30 20.96
N VAL A 302 -21.68 -8.98 20.89
CA VAL A 302 -20.39 -8.37 20.51
C VAL A 302 -19.29 -8.73 21.51
N ASP A 303 -19.57 -8.73 22.81
CA ASP A 303 -18.59 -9.08 23.82
C ASP A 303 -18.12 -10.53 23.66
N VAL A 304 -19.02 -11.46 23.40
CA VAL A 304 -18.69 -12.87 23.13
C VAL A 304 -17.85 -13.02 21.84
N MET A 305 -18.16 -12.28 20.78
CA MET A 305 -17.38 -12.32 19.52
C MET A 305 -15.89 -12.01 19.70
N PHE A 306 -15.53 -11.23 20.72
CA PHE A 306 -14.17 -10.75 20.95
C PHE A 306 -13.55 -11.19 22.29
N ALA A 307 -14.28 -11.94 23.13
CA ALA A 307 -13.88 -12.24 24.52
C ALA A 307 -12.52 -12.93 24.64
N GLU A 308 -12.25 -13.91 23.80
CA GLU A 308 -11.00 -14.70 23.83
C GLU A 308 -9.99 -14.26 22.75
N MET A 309 -10.24 -13.12 22.07
CA MET A 309 -9.38 -12.64 21.00
C MET A 309 -8.11 -12.02 21.54
N GLY A 310 -6.96 -12.63 21.25
CA GLY A 310 -5.64 -12.15 21.61
C GLY A 310 -5.06 -11.10 20.63
N ASP A 311 -3.87 -10.59 20.97
CA ASP A 311 -3.20 -9.53 20.22
C ASP A 311 -2.89 -9.90 18.74
N PHE A 312 -2.72 -11.18 18.44
CA PHE A 312 -2.36 -11.68 17.08
C PHE A 312 -3.52 -12.32 16.35
N ASP A 313 -4.69 -12.41 16.99
CA ASP A 313 -5.84 -13.00 16.36
C ASP A 313 -6.47 -12.07 15.33
N ILE A 314 -7.08 -12.69 14.33
CA ILE A 314 -7.75 -11.99 13.23
C ILE A 314 -9.26 -12.07 13.48
N PRO A 315 -9.99 -10.95 13.45
CA PRO A 315 -11.43 -10.95 13.62
C PRO A 315 -12.15 -11.83 12.59
N ILE A 316 -13.33 -12.30 12.95
CA ILE A 316 -14.16 -13.15 12.10
C ILE A 316 -14.54 -12.48 10.78
N ARG A 317 -14.84 -13.29 9.76
CA ARG A 317 -15.10 -12.79 8.39
C ARG A 317 -16.45 -12.08 8.27
N GLU A 318 -17.35 -12.29 9.18
CA GLU A 318 -18.67 -11.65 9.20
C GLU A 318 -18.57 -10.12 9.29
N LEU A 319 -17.47 -9.58 9.82
CA LEU A 319 -17.17 -8.14 9.76
C LEU A 319 -16.97 -7.61 8.32
N GLU A 320 -16.78 -8.48 7.34
CA GLU A 320 -16.68 -8.10 5.92
C GLU A 320 -18.05 -7.70 5.31
N TYR A 321 -19.18 -7.97 6.00
CA TYR A 321 -20.51 -7.49 5.57
C TYR A 321 -20.72 -5.98 5.80
N ALA A 322 -19.86 -5.33 6.54
CA ALA A 322 -19.88 -3.89 6.77
C ALA A 322 -18.80 -3.20 5.93
N ASP A 323 -19.20 -2.47 4.91
CA ASP A 323 -18.32 -1.69 4.02
C ASP A 323 -18.40 -0.19 4.31
N THR A 324 -17.31 0.50 4.08
CA THR A 324 -17.18 1.96 4.21
C THR A 324 -16.39 2.56 3.06
N THR A 325 -16.66 3.82 2.72
CA THR A 325 -15.87 4.60 1.74
C THR A 325 -15.38 5.88 2.37
N PHE A 326 -14.06 6.08 2.39
CA PHE A 326 -13.41 7.29 2.90
C PHE A 326 -12.81 8.12 1.77
N SER A 327 -12.95 9.44 1.85
CA SER A 327 -12.15 10.41 1.11
C SER A 327 -11.08 10.97 2.04
N LEU A 328 -9.80 10.75 1.70
CA LEU A 328 -8.66 11.08 2.54
C LEU A 328 -7.71 12.04 1.84
N ILE A 329 -7.12 12.98 2.61
CA ILE A 329 -5.96 13.75 2.20
C ILE A 329 -4.85 13.46 3.19
N MET A 330 -3.73 12.93 2.70
CA MET A 330 -2.57 12.59 3.53
C MET A 330 -1.28 12.91 2.79
N ASP A 331 -0.20 13.15 3.53
CA ASP A 331 1.12 13.30 2.93
C ASP A 331 1.60 11.99 2.26
N GLN A 332 2.46 12.12 1.27
CA GLN A 332 2.99 10.98 0.52
C GLN A 332 3.73 9.99 1.42
N GLY A 333 4.36 10.47 2.50
CA GLY A 333 5.00 9.62 3.49
C GLY A 333 4.02 8.69 4.20
N ALA A 334 2.82 9.18 4.57
CA ALA A 334 1.75 8.37 5.13
C ALA A 334 1.18 7.40 4.09
N TYR A 335 1.02 7.85 2.83
CA TYR A 335 0.50 7.01 1.77
C TYR A 335 1.36 5.77 1.51
N PHE A 336 2.69 5.84 1.64
CA PHE A 336 3.56 4.66 1.52
C PHE A 336 3.25 3.56 2.56
N GLU A 337 2.70 3.92 3.71
CA GLU A 337 2.24 2.94 4.69
C GLU A 337 0.79 2.54 4.46
N PHE A 338 -0.05 3.45 3.95
CA PHE A 338 -1.44 3.21 3.62
C PHE A 338 -1.59 2.22 2.45
N LYS A 339 -0.85 2.40 1.35
CA LYS A 339 -0.92 1.56 0.14
C LYS A 339 -0.62 0.07 0.40
N ARG A 340 0.04 -0.25 1.52
CA ARG A 340 0.35 -1.65 1.92
C ARG A 340 -0.88 -2.44 2.32
N HIS A 341 -2.00 -1.78 2.60
CA HIS A 341 -3.29 -2.40 2.88
C HIS A 341 -4.04 -2.70 1.57
N ARG A 342 -3.55 -3.72 0.86
CA ARG A 342 -3.96 -4.01 -0.52
C ARG A 342 -5.34 -4.68 -0.66
N MET A 343 -5.94 -5.15 0.45
CA MET A 343 -7.31 -5.68 0.44
C MET A 343 -8.34 -4.56 0.34
N MET A 344 -8.00 -3.33 0.77
CA MET A 344 -8.79 -2.14 0.47
C MET A 344 -8.83 -1.86 -1.04
N THR A 345 -9.93 -1.29 -1.53
CA THR A 345 -9.95 -0.66 -2.85
C THR A 345 -9.44 0.77 -2.69
N GLN A 346 -8.31 1.10 -3.31
CA GLN A 346 -7.68 2.41 -3.25
C GLN A 346 -7.66 3.04 -4.63
N THR A 347 -8.34 4.19 -4.76
CA THR A 347 -8.29 5.04 -5.96
C THR A 347 -7.54 6.30 -5.59
N VAL A 348 -6.36 6.48 -6.17
CA VAL A 348 -5.40 7.50 -5.77
C VAL A 348 -5.23 8.51 -6.91
N GLN A 349 -5.33 9.79 -6.60
CA GLN A 349 -5.02 10.85 -7.58
C GLN A 349 -3.51 10.95 -7.80
N ASP A 350 -3.11 11.48 -8.96
CA ASP A 350 -1.71 11.72 -9.28
C ASP A 350 -1.03 12.59 -8.21
N LEU A 351 0.22 12.24 -7.88
CA LEU A 351 1.02 12.98 -6.91
C LEU A 351 1.34 14.37 -7.47
N SER A 352 1.05 15.40 -6.68
CA SER A 352 1.21 16.81 -7.10
C SER A 352 1.56 17.70 -5.93
N THR A 353 1.92 18.95 -6.23
CA THR A 353 2.17 19.98 -5.20
C THR A 353 0.91 20.80 -4.85
N ARG A 354 -0.22 20.55 -5.50
CA ARG A 354 -1.45 21.37 -5.40
C ARG A 354 -2.15 21.35 -4.04
N LEU A 355 -2.04 20.26 -3.30
CA LEU A 355 -2.69 20.09 -1.99
C LEU A 355 -1.80 20.56 -0.82
N GLY A 356 -0.70 21.25 -1.13
CA GLY A 356 0.24 21.72 -0.13
C GLY A 356 1.03 20.59 0.55
N TYR A 357 1.89 20.97 1.47
CA TYR A 357 2.77 20.09 2.18
C TYR A 357 2.64 20.21 3.71
N ALA A 358 2.95 19.15 4.41
CA ALA A 358 2.99 19.08 5.87
C ALA A 358 4.30 19.69 6.40
N LEU A 359 4.22 20.42 7.52
CA LEU A 359 5.36 20.94 8.27
C LEU A 359 5.41 20.31 9.66
N PRO A 360 6.29 19.33 9.91
CA PRO A 360 6.50 18.76 11.24
C PRO A 360 7.02 19.81 12.24
N LYS A 361 6.54 19.77 13.50
CA LYS A 361 7.07 20.65 14.57
C LYS A 361 8.57 20.46 14.80
N ALA A 362 9.05 19.25 14.71
CA ALA A 362 10.48 18.92 14.85
C ALA A 362 11.37 19.74 13.91
N ILE A 363 10.89 20.07 12.71
CA ILE A 363 11.62 20.91 11.74
C ILE A 363 11.81 22.32 12.32
N ILE A 364 10.78 22.87 12.98
CA ILE A 364 10.83 24.20 13.60
C ILE A 364 11.73 24.16 14.85
N GLU A 365 11.54 23.15 15.71
CA GLU A 365 12.30 22.96 16.94
C GLU A 365 13.79 22.74 16.69
N ALA A 366 14.15 22.13 15.55
CA ALA A 366 15.52 21.97 15.10
C ALA A 366 16.09 23.24 14.40
N GLY A 367 15.32 24.33 14.29
CA GLY A 367 15.72 25.57 13.61
C GLY A 367 15.87 25.43 12.08
N PHE A 368 15.22 24.43 11.47
CA PHE A 368 15.42 24.06 10.07
C PHE A 368 14.27 24.49 9.14
N GLU A 369 13.32 25.27 9.62
CA GLU A 369 12.11 25.63 8.89
C GLU A 369 12.40 26.37 7.56
N ALA A 370 13.32 27.33 7.56
CA ALA A 370 13.61 28.12 6.36
C ALA A 370 14.14 27.24 5.20
N ARG A 371 15.06 26.34 5.50
CA ARG A 371 15.63 25.39 4.50
C ARG A 371 14.58 24.37 4.04
N TYR A 372 13.74 23.89 4.96
CA TYR A 372 12.64 23.00 4.61
C TYR A 372 11.66 23.65 3.65
N ARG A 373 11.22 24.89 3.92
CA ARG A 373 10.33 25.66 3.04
C ARG A 373 10.97 25.95 1.68
N GLU A 374 12.25 26.26 1.64
CA GLU A 374 13.03 26.43 0.40
C GLU A 374 12.95 25.17 -0.47
N ALA A 375 13.19 23.98 0.11
CA ALA A 375 13.09 22.72 -0.61
C ALA A 375 11.69 22.47 -1.19
N MET A 376 10.65 22.72 -0.39
CA MET A 376 9.26 22.55 -0.84
C MET A 376 8.92 23.53 -1.97
N GLN A 377 9.32 24.79 -1.83
CA GLN A 377 9.08 25.81 -2.84
C GLN A 377 9.80 25.49 -4.16
N ALA A 378 11.08 25.08 -4.10
CA ALA A 378 11.86 24.70 -5.28
C ALA A 378 11.22 23.53 -6.02
N ALA A 379 10.77 22.51 -5.29
CA ALA A 379 10.05 21.37 -5.86
C ALA A 379 8.74 21.80 -6.54
N ALA A 380 7.95 22.71 -5.93
CA ALA A 380 6.70 23.20 -6.52
C ALA A 380 6.93 24.01 -7.80
N VAL A 381 7.98 24.84 -7.84
CA VAL A 381 8.34 25.62 -9.04
C VAL A 381 8.66 24.71 -10.22
N LEU A 382 9.53 23.69 -10.02
CA LEU A 382 9.87 22.77 -11.10
C LEU A 382 8.68 21.85 -11.44
N TYR A 383 7.91 21.41 -10.43
CA TYR A 383 6.69 20.64 -10.67
C TYR A 383 5.74 21.35 -11.63
N LYS A 384 5.48 22.64 -11.43
CA LYS A 384 4.59 23.43 -12.28
C LYS A 384 5.05 23.47 -13.73
N LYS A 385 6.37 23.65 -13.96
CA LYS A 385 6.95 23.63 -15.31
C LYS A 385 6.81 22.25 -15.96
N LEU A 386 7.19 21.19 -15.23
CA LEU A 386 7.11 19.81 -15.72
C LEU A 386 5.66 19.38 -15.96
N ALA A 387 4.73 19.75 -15.09
CA ALA A 387 3.31 19.42 -15.22
C ALA A 387 2.66 20.02 -16.48
N ALA A 388 3.13 21.21 -16.92
CA ALA A 388 2.69 21.80 -18.18
C ALA A 388 3.25 21.07 -19.40
N TRP A 389 4.37 20.37 -19.27
CA TRP A 389 5.00 19.58 -20.33
C TRP A 389 4.58 18.11 -20.28
N ASN A 390 4.70 17.47 -19.14
CA ASN A 390 4.31 16.07 -18.89
C ASN A 390 3.90 15.89 -17.42
N PRO A 391 2.59 15.88 -17.11
CA PRO A 391 2.10 15.86 -15.74
C PRO A 391 2.50 14.60 -14.95
N GLN A 392 2.72 13.45 -15.61
CA GLN A 392 3.13 12.21 -14.95
C GLN A 392 4.59 12.28 -14.52
N VAL A 393 5.45 12.80 -15.39
CA VAL A 393 6.88 12.97 -15.09
C VAL A 393 7.08 14.02 -14.00
N ALA A 394 6.21 15.02 -13.90
CA ALA A 394 6.24 16.00 -12.82
C ALA A 394 6.16 15.39 -11.42
N ALA A 395 5.51 14.23 -11.27
CA ALA A 395 5.40 13.55 -9.99
C ALA A 395 6.75 13.13 -9.37
N TYR A 396 7.78 12.89 -10.18
CA TYR A 396 9.11 12.50 -9.69
C TYR A 396 9.76 13.53 -8.76
N VAL A 397 9.50 14.83 -8.99
CA VAL A 397 10.12 15.90 -8.20
C VAL A 397 9.40 16.20 -6.90
N VAL A 398 8.28 15.55 -6.62
CA VAL A 398 7.43 15.87 -5.47
C VAL A 398 7.95 15.21 -4.20
N PRO A 399 8.33 15.97 -3.15
CA PRO A 399 8.74 15.45 -1.86
C PRO A 399 7.62 14.74 -1.09
N ASN A 400 7.99 13.80 -0.21
CA ASN A 400 7.06 13.04 0.62
C ASN A 400 6.19 13.89 1.55
N ALA A 401 6.55 15.15 1.80
CA ALA A 401 5.77 16.08 2.59
C ALA A 401 4.46 16.49 1.90
N TYR A 402 4.38 16.42 0.57
CA TYR A 402 3.20 16.86 -0.16
C TYR A 402 2.03 15.92 0.00
N ASN A 403 0.86 16.53 0.12
CA ASN A 403 -0.40 15.84 0.28
C ASN A 403 -0.93 15.31 -1.06
N ARG A 404 -1.66 14.21 -0.99
CA ARG A 404 -2.44 13.64 -2.10
C ARG A 404 -3.81 13.16 -1.64
N ARG A 405 -4.74 13.02 -2.58
CA ARG A 405 -6.08 12.47 -2.33
C ARG A 405 -6.10 10.98 -2.56
N VAL A 406 -6.81 10.29 -1.67
CA VAL A 406 -7.06 8.85 -1.76
C VAL A 406 -8.54 8.60 -1.48
N LEU A 407 -9.26 8.02 -2.41
CA LEU A 407 -10.56 7.43 -2.17
C LEU A 407 -10.33 5.96 -1.80
N CYS A 408 -10.83 5.57 -0.62
CA CYS A 408 -10.60 4.23 -0.09
C CYS A 408 -11.93 3.58 0.26
N ARG A 409 -12.18 2.35 -0.27
CA ARG A 409 -13.24 1.48 0.21
C ARG A 409 -12.65 0.31 0.96
N ALA A 410 -13.13 0.08 2.17
CA ALA A 410 -12.70 -1.00 3.04
C ALA A 410 -13.86 -1.55 3.86
N ASN A 411 -13.87 -2.87 4.08
CA ASN A 411 -14.77 -3.47 5.04
C ASN A 411 -14.26 -3.31 6.48
N LEU A 412 -15.14 -3.52 7.44
CA LEU A 412 -14.82 -3.30 8.85
C LEU A 412 -13.70 -4.22 9.34
N ARG A 413 -13.59 -5.45 8.84
CA ARG A 413 -12.51 -6.38 9.19
C ARG A 413 -11.12 -5.86 8.80
N GLU A 414 -10.99 -5.31 7.59
CA GLU A 414 -9.76 -4.67 7.13
C GLU A 414 -9.46 -3.40 7.93
N LEU A 415 -10.48 -2.63 8.31
CA LEU A 415 -10.31 -1.45 9.15
C LEU A 415 -9.84 -1.80 10.57
N PHE A 416 -10.30 -2.89 11.17
CA PHE A 416 -9.76 -3.41 12.42
C PHE A 416 -8.25 -3.66 12.32
N HIS A 417 -7.83 -4.35 11.27
CA HIS A 417 -6.42 -4.62 11.03
C HIS A 417 -5.62 -3.33 10.79
N PHE A 418 -6.10 -2.47 9.90
CA PHE A 418 -5.45 -1.21 9.55
C PHE A 418 -5.27 -0.31 10.77
N ILE A 419 -6.35 -0.03 11.51
CA ILE A 419 -6.36 0.89 12.64
C ILE A 419 -5.47 0.34 13.76
N LYS A 420 -5.60 -0.93 14.13
CA LYS A 420 -4.74 -1.58 15.15
C LYS A 420 -3.26 -1.45 14.80
N LEU A 421 -2.89 -1.72 13.54
CA LEU A 421 -1.51 -1.68 13.09
C LEU A 421 -0.97 -0.24 12.96
N ARG A 422 -1.76 0.67 12.39
CA ARG A 422 -1.29 2.02 12.03
C ARG A 422 -1.46 3.05 13.15
N CYS A 423 -2.28 2.79 14.16
CA CYS A 423 -2.31 3.58 15.39
C CYS A 423 -1.34 3.05 16.45
N ALA A 424 -0.56 2.01 16.17
CA ALA A 424 0.46 1.52 17.09
C ALA A 424 1.58 2.57 17.29
N LYS A 425 2.17 2.62 18.52
CA LYS A 425 3.21 3.62 18.88
C LYS A 425 4.48 3.58 18.01
N ASN A 426 4.75 2.46 17.35
CA ASN A 426 5.87 2.29 16.42
C ASN A 426 5.54 2.64 14.97
N ALA A 427 4.29 2.92 14.63
CA ALA A 427 3.92 3.47 13.33
C ALA A 427 4.39 4.93 13.22
N HIS A 428 4.59 5.41 11.98
CA HIS A 428 4.93 6.82 11.77
C HIS A 428 3.76 7.72 12.18
N PHE A 429 4.06 8.86 12.81
CA PHE A 429 3.03 9.77 13.34
C PHE A 429 2.02 10.23 12.28
N SER A 430 2.44 10.36 11.03
CA SER A 430 1.56 10.78 9.95
C SER A 430 0.49 9.74 9.62
N ILE A 431 0.86 8.45 9.55
CA ILE A 431 -0.14 7.39 9.34
C ILE A 431 -0.97 7.10 10.59
N GLN A 432 -0.42 7.33 11.80
CA GLN A 432 -1.21 7.29 13.02
C GLN A 432 -2.36 8.30 12.97
N ARG A 433 -2.09 9.53 12.50
CA ARG A 433 -3.10 10.56 12.29
C ARG A 433 -4.23 10.06 11.37
N VAL A 434 -3.88 9.42 10.26
CA VAL A 434 -4.87 8.86 9.32
C VAL A 434 -5.71 7.76 10.00
N GLY A 435 -5.08 6.80 10.65
CA GLY A 435 -5.78 5.71 11.34
C GLY A 435 -6.72 6.21 12.44
N ARG A 436 -6.28 7.19 13.24
CA ARG A 436 -7.11 7.82 14.27
C ARG A 436 -8.29 8.58 13.68
N GLY A 437 -8.05 9.36 12.60
CA GLY A 437 -9.13 10.08 11.92
C GLY A 437 -10.20 9.15 11.36
N MET A 438 -9.79 8.03 10.77
CA MET A 438 -10.74 7.03 10.29
C MET A 438 -11.53 6.40 11.45
N LEU A 439 -10.88 6.07 12.57
CA LEU A 439 -11.55 5.54 13.75
C LEU A 439 -12.59 6.51 14.32
N GLU A 440 -12.24 7.78 14.48
CA GLU A 440 -13.17 8.82 14.98
C GLU A 440 -14.40 8.98 14.09
N GLN A 441 -14.24 8.84 12.76
CA GLN A 441 -15.35 8.88 11.80
C GLN A 441 -16.21 7.61 11.84
N LEU A 442 -15.66 6.45 12.23
CA LEU A 442 -16.39 5.18 12.32
C LEU A 442 -17.25 5.07 13.58
N CYS A 443 -16.80 5.62 14.70
CA CYS A 443 -17.45 5.43 16.00
C CYS A 443 -18.95 5.76 16.04
N PRO A 444 -19.47 6.79 15.36
CA PRO A 444 -20.90 7.07 15.35
C PRO A 444 -21.74 6.01 14.65
N TYR A 445 -21.20 5.32 13.66
CA TYR A 445 -21.90 4.33 12.83
C TYR A 445 -21.74 2.88 13.33
N PHE A 446 -20.69 2.61 14.10
CA PHE A 446 -20.40 1.30 14.68
C PHE A 446 -20.18 1.41 16.19
N PRO A 447 -21.21 1.84 16.96
CA PRO A 447 -21.03 2.17 18.37
C PRO A 447 -20.64 0.98 19.25
N LEU A 448 -20.96 -0.26 18.86
CA LEU A 448 -20.58 -1.48 19.59
C LEU A 448 -19.27 -2.06 19.06
N LEU A 449 -19.17 -2.24 17.73
CA LEU A 449 -18.02 -2.90 17.10
C LEU A 449 -16.75 -2.03 17.13
N SER A 450 -16.86 -0.70 16.93
CA SER A 450 -15.68 0.17 16.92
C SER A 450 -14.92 0.19 18.27
N ARG A 451 -15.63 0.01 19.39
CA ARG A 451 -15.04 -0.10 20.73
C ARG A 451 -14.11 -1.30 20.89
N LYS A 452 -14.26 -2.31 20.04
CA LYS A 452 -13.43 -3.52 20.04
C LYS A 452 -12.14 -3.35 19.23
N ILE A 453 -12.01 -2.25 18.48
CA ILE A 453 -10.74 -1.91 17.80
C ILE A 453 -9.73 -1.48 18.86
N GLN A 454 -8.78 -2.38 19.15
CA GLN A 454 -7.76 -2.15 20.17
C GLN A 454 -6.73 -1.13 19.69
N VAL A 455 -6.83 0.11 20.15
CA VAL A 455 -5.85 1.16 19.90
C VAL A 455 -5.18 1.54 21.22
N LYS A 456 -3.85 1.44 21.28
CA LYS A 456 -3.09 1.79 22.50
C LYS A 456 -3.04 3.32 22.67
N GLY A 457 -3.62 3.81 23.76
CA GLY A 457 -3.68 5.22 24.16
C GLY A 457 -4.91 5.96 23.61
N ASP A 458 -5.37 6.95 24.41
CA ASP A 458 -6.60 7.72 24.14
C ASP A 458 -6.32 9.05 23.43
N THR A 459 -5.16 9.18 22.76
CA THR A 459 -4.77 10.40 22.06
C THR A 459 -5.74 10.67 20.89
N SER A 460 -6.41 11.81 20.91
CA SER A 460 -7.30 12.23 19.81
C SER A 460 -6.49 12.56 18.56
N VAL A 461 -7.18 12.60 17.40
CA VAL A 461 -6.57 13.12 16.16
C VAL A 461 -6.06 14.54 16.31
N GLN A 462 -6.78 15.39 17.05
CA GLN A 462 -6.40 16.77 17.29
C GLN A 462 -5.12 16.87 18.12
N ASP A 463 -5.00 16.09 19.21
CA ASP A 463 -3.82 16.07 20.06
C ASP A 463 -2.61 15.53 19.32
N LEU A 464 -2.77 14.43 18.59
CA LEU A 464 -1.71 13.85 17.76
C LEU A 464 -1.24 14.84 16.68
N THR A 465 -2.19 15.50 16.01
CA THR A 465 -1.87 16.52 15.01
C THR A 465 -1.12 17.68 15.66
N GLY A 466 -1.62 18.17 16.81
CA GLY A 466 -0.98 19.22 17.58
C GLY A 466 0.38 18.85 18.16
N GLU A 467 0.64 17.57 18.47
CA GLU A 467 1.95 17.08 18.92
C GLU A 467 3.01 17.11 17.80
N TYR A 468 2.68 16.62 16.60
CA TYR A 468 3.66 16.37 15.56
C TYR A 468 3.70 17.41 14.44
N PHE A 469 2.63 18.13 14.18
CA PHE A 469 2.55 19.06 13.06
C PHE A 469 2.35 20.52 13.51
N SER A 470 3.11 21.43 12.93
CA SER A 470 2.82 22.86 12.98
C SER A 470 1.72 23.21 11.98
N LYS A 471 1.82 22.66 10.78
CA LYS A 471 0.80 22.76 9.72
C LYS A 471 0.71 21.43 8.98
N THR A 472 -0.50 21.04 8.59
CA THR A 472 -0.72 19.81 7.80
C THR A 472 -0.83 20.07 6.31
N ALA A 473 -1.03 21.32 5.91
CA ALA A 473 -1.06 21.75 4.52
C ALA A 473 -0.61 23.20 4.40
N ILE A 474 0.52 23.43 3.74
CA ILE A 474 1.03 24.74 3.35
C ILE A 474 1.06 24.76 1.82
N ILE A 475 0.30 25.67 1.22
CA ILE A 475 0.27 25.85 -0.24
C ILE A 475 1.46 26.75 -0.63
N PRO A 476 2.38 26.28 -1.49
CA PRO A 476 3.46 27.13 -1.97
C PRO A 476 2.94 28.21 -2.91
N GLU A 477 3.59 29.36 -2.89
CA GLU A 477 3.31 30.47 -3.83
C GLU A 477 4.06 30.20 -5.14
N VAL A 478 3.35 29.75 -6.19
CA VAL A 478 3.96 29.33 -7.49
C VAL A 478 3.19 29.93 -8.68
#